data_0fb4826e7a7eadbc6d4580afa01e129b
#
_entry.id   0fb4826e7a7eadbc6d4580afa01e129b
#
_cell.length_a   1.000
_cell.length_b   1.000
_cell.length_c   1.000
_cell.angle_alpha   90.00
_cell.angle_beta   90.00
_cell.angle_gamma   90.00
#
_symmetry.space_group_name_H-M   'P 1'
#
loop_
_entity.id
_entity.type
_entity.pdbx_description
1 polymer ?
#
loop_
_entity_poly.entity_id
_entity_poly.type
_entity_poly.pdbx_seq_one_letter_code
_entity_poly.pdbx_strand_id
1 'polypeptide(L)'
;MRATIVWLLAIVCLSVLPARAQDMRLADILIDGQDWELVAEGFAFTEGPAVDLKGNLYFTDVFRGKIYRLNDQGKAEVFVDQSFGANGLMFGPDGRLYGCQNGKKRIVAYDSAGKDTPIAEDVKSNDLVVNRQGAIYFTDPENQQIWYVSPKGEKRVVERGLGYANGIALSPDQGTLVVADMKGFNLWAYRVEPDGGLKFKQPYYTMRCPSGKIDGGADGIKIDAAGRLYVTSHLGLQVLDPTGRYCGLINKPQNAWLANVVFAGPALDTMYVTCTNKVFKRKVNAKGLRYFDPAG
;
A
#
# COMPACT_ATOMS: atom_id res chain seq x y z
N MET A 1 15.49 -55.57 -55.46
CA MET A 1 15.96 -54.76 -54.35
C MET A 1 14.74 -54.02 -53.78
N ARG A 2 14.23 -54.44 -52.62
CA ARG A 2 13.09 -53.74 -51.92
C ARG A 2 13.69 -52.90 -50.80
N ALA A 3 13.52 -51.60 -50.90
CA ALA A 3 13.95 -50.65 -49.83
C ALA A 3 12.88 -50.61 -48.75
N THR A 4 13.27 -51.00 -47.54
CA THR A 4 12.41 -50.88 -46.31
C THR A 4 12.60 -49.51 -45.72
N ILE A 5 11.53 -48.69 -45.74
CA ILE A 5 11.50 -47.38 -45.08
C ILE A 5 11.13 -47.61 -43.62
N VAL A 6 12.07 -47.30 -42.72
CA VAL A 6 11.84 -47.34 -41.30
C VAL A 6 11.39 -45.93 -40.88
N TRP A 7 10.13 -45.82 -40.41
CA TRP A 7 9.62 -44.60 -39.79
C TRP A 7 10.05 -44.55 -38.31
N LEU A 8 10.91 -43.61 -37.98
CA LEU A 8 11.17 -43.26 -36.55
C LEU A 8 10.04 -42.37 -36.05
N LEU A 9 9.20 -42.89 -35.17
CA LEU A 9 8.27 -42.05 -34.36
C LEU A 9 9.08 -41.38 -33.26
N ALA A 10 9.29 -40.08 -33.38
CA ALA A 10 9.79 -39.25 -32.28
C ALA A 10 8.63 -38.97 -31.30
N ILE A 11 8.63 -39.65 -30.16
CA ILE A 11 7.72 -39.33 -29.06
C ILE A 11 8.22 -38.04 -28.40
N VAL A 12 7.59 -36.92 -28.72
CA VAL A 12 7.78 -35.66 -27.99
C VAL A 12 7.05 -35.81 -26.66
N CYS A 13 7.77 -36.10 -25.59
CA CYS A 13 7.26 -35.94 -24.23
C CYS A 13 7.04 -34.45 -23.95
N LEU A 14 5.84 -33.95 -24.21
CA LEU A 14 5.39 -32.70 -23.63
C LEU A 14 5.30 -32.90 -22.12
N SER A 15 6.26 -32.36 -21.37
CA SER A 15 6.12 -32.17 -19.93
C SER A 15 4.95 -31.24 -19.71
N VAL A 16 3.79 -31.78 -19.39
CA VAL A 16 2.66 -31.01 -18.91
C VAL A 16 3.09 -30.44 -17.53
N LEU A 17 3.61 -29.23 -17.54
CA LEU A 17 3.75 -28.48 -16.30
C LEU A 17 2.33 -28.43 -15.70
N PRO A 18 2.15 -28.82 -14.42
CA PRO A 18 0.85 -28.72 -13.80
C PRO A 18 0.40 -27.27 -13.93
N ALA A 19 -0.71 -27.03 -14.62
CA ALA A 19 -1.38 -25.73 -14.59
C ALA A 19 -1.69 -25.46 -13.12
N ARG A 20 -0.89 -24.63 -12.48
CA ARG A 20 -1.23 -24.14 -11.15
C ARG A 20 -2.52 -23.37 -11.32
N ALA A 21 -3.59 -23.85 -10.71
CA ALA A 21 -4.77 -23.02 -10.52
C ALA A 21 -4.30 -21.67 -9.96
N GLN A 22 -4.86 -20.57 -10.46
CA GLN A 22 -4.42 -19.20 -10.15
C GLN A 22 -4.65 -18.78 -8.69
N ASP A 23 -4.85 -19.70 -7.78
CA ASP A 23 -5.11 -19.41 -6.39
C ASP A 23 -3.77 -19.16 -5.67
N MET A 24 -3.45 -17.89 -5.48
CA MET A 24 -2.37 -17.46 -4.60
C MET A 24 -2.79 -17.74 -3.16
N ARG A 25 -2.25 -18.82 -2.58
CA ARG A 25 -2.60 -19.22 -1.22
C ARG A 25 -1.90 -18.32 -0.21
N LEU A 26 -2.57 -18.09 0.93
CA LEU A 26 -1.96 -17.36 2.06
C LEU A 26 -0.66 -18.06 2.55
N ALA A 27 -0.61 -19.39 2.44
CA ALA A 27 0.59 -20.17 2.76
C ALA A 27 1.81 -19.84 1.85
N ASP A 28 1.59 -19.29 0.66
CA ASP A 28 2.68 -18.85 -0.23
C ASP A 28 3.25 -17.49 0.22
N ILE A 29 2.55 -16.80 1.10
CA ILE A 29 2.90 -15.47 1.63
C ILE A 29 3.51 -15.60 3.03
N LEU A 30 2.90 -16.41 3.88
CA LEU A 30 3.31 -16.57 5.27
C LEU A 30 4.44 -17.59 5.40
N ILE A 31 5.31 -17.39 6.37
CA ILE A 31 6.34 -18.33 6.78
C ILE A 31 5.84 -19.07 8.02
N ASP A 32 5.85 -20.39 7.98
CA ASP A 32 5.43 -21.22 9.10
C ASP A 32 6.24 -20.91 10.37
N GLY A 33 5.54 -20.82 11.49
CA GLY A 33 6.15 -20.48 12.78
C GLY A 33 6.50 -19.00 12.97
N GLN A 34 6.36 -18.16 11.94
CA GLN A 34 6.50 -16.70 12.09
C GLN A 34 5.16 -16.09 12.50
N ASP A 35 5.18 -15.15 13.43
CA ASP A 35 4.02 -14.35 13.82
C ASP A 35 4.41 -12.88 13.96
N TRP A 36 3.47 -12.05 14.42
CA TRP A 36 3.71 -10.64 14.66
C TRP A 36 4.65 -10.43 15.85
N GLU A 37 5.66 -9.59 15.64
CA GLU A 37 6.59 -9.12 16.66
C GLU A 37 6.34 -7.64 16.93
N LEU A 38 6.29 -7.24 18.19
CA LEU A 38 6.22 -5.83 18.59
C LEU A 38 7.54 -5.14 18.24
N VAL A 39 7.44 -4.02 17.55
CA VAL A 39 8.60 -3.18 17.15
C VAL A 39 8.69 -1.95 18.03
N ALA A 40 7.57 -1.24 18.21
CA ALA A 40 7.53 -0.01 19.00
C ALA A 40 6.13 0.22 19.54
N GLU A 41 6.04 0.86 20.71
CA GLU A 41 4.79 1.18 21.37
C GLU A 41 4.83 2.53 22.11
N GLY A 42 3.70 2.94 22.66
CA GLY A 42 3.62 4.18 23.44
C GLY A 42 3.22 5.40 22.59
N PHE A 43 2.71 5.18 21.37
CA PHE A 43 2.18 6.22 20.49
C PHE A 43 0.72 6.55 20.83
N ALA A 44 0.20 7.66 20.30
CA ALA A 44 -1.22 7.99 20.41
C ALA A 44 -2.03 7.31 19.30
N PHE A 45 -1.62 7.45 18.03
CA PHE A 45 -2.23 6.76 16.90
C PHE A 45 -1.23 6.66 15.73
N THR A 46 -0.76 5.45 15.48
CA THR A 46 0.23 5.17 14.43
C THR A 46 -0.44 4.97 13.07
N GLU A 47 0.11 5.61 12.04
CA GLU A 47 -0.36 5.59 10.66
C GLU A 47 0.79 5.77 9.66
N GLY A 48 0.43 5.90 8.39
CA GLY A 48 1.29 6.30 7.29
C GLY A 48 2.63 5.59 7.19
N PRO A 49 2.71 4.26 7.29
CA PRO A 49 3.99 3.59 7.21
C PRO A 49 4.56 3.71 5.80
N ALA A 50 5.80 4.18 5.70
CA ALA A 50 6.54 4.36 4.45
C ALA A 50 7.93 3.74 4.54
N VAL A 51 8.53 3.44 3.40
CA VAL A 51 9.85 2.83 3.33
C VAL A 51 10.72 3.61 2.36
N ASP A 52 11.97 3.90 2.76
CA ASP A 52 12.95 4.50 1.88
C ASP A 52 13.64 3.47 0.96
N LEU A 53 14.51 3.94 0.05
CA LEU A 53 15.23 3.06 -0.87
C LEU A 53 16.19 2.07 -0.17
N LYS A 54 16.57 2.35 1.09
CA LYS A 54 17.43 1.47 1.90
C LYS A 54 16.63 0.42 2.67
N GLY A 55 15.30 0.55 2.69
CA GLY A 55 14.41 -0.34 3.45
C GLY A 55 14.11 0.14 4.86
N ASN A 56 14.47 1.37 5.23
CA ASN A 56 14.17 1.92 6.55
C ASN A 56 12.69 2.29 6.65
N LEU A 57 12.06 1.94 7.78
CA LEU A 57 10.66 2.27 8.06
C LEU A 57 10.53 3.67 8.64
N TYR A 58 9.55 4.40 8.11
CA TYR A 58 9.01 5.64 8.66
C TYR A 58 7.52 5.44 8.95
N PHE A 59 6.99 6.13 9.96
CA PHE A 59 5.55 6.12 10.28
C PHE A 59 5.15 7.38 11.04
N THR A 60 3.86 7.70 11.03
CA THR A 60 3.31 8.85 11.73
C THR A 60 2.73 8.46 13.08
N ASP A 61 2.82 9.37 14.05
CA ASP A 61 1.91 9.45 15.20
C ASP A 61 1.01 10.67 14.99
N VAL A 62 -0.14 10.41 14.39
CA VAL A 62 -1.03 11.45 13.87
C VAL A 62 -1.46 12.44 14.95
N PHE A 63 -1.88 11.93 16.11
CA PHE A 63 -2.42 12.77 17.18
C PHE A 63 -1.33 13.53 17.95
N ARG A 64 -0.09 13.01 17.97
CA ARG A 64 1.04 13.77 18.52
C ARG A 64 1.73 14.66 17.49
N GLY A 65 1.32 14.58 16.23
CA GLY A 65 1.88 15.38 15.14
C GLY A 65 3.36 15.11 14.90
N LYS A 66 3.79 13.85 14.95
CA LYS A 66 5.21 13.45 14.76
C LYS A 66 5.35 12.42 13.65
N ILE A 67 6.53 12.42 13.03
CA ILE A 67 6.97 11.32 12.16
C ILE A 67 8.17 10.67 12.84
N TYR A 68 8.15 9.35 12.89
CA TYR A 68 9.23 8.52 13.41
C TYR A 68 9.94 7.76 12.29
N ARG A 69 11.20 7.43 12.51
CA ARG A 69 11.99 6.50 11.72
C ARG A 69 12.51 5.40 12.63
N LEU A 70 12.54 4.16 12.15
CA LEU A 70 13.31 3.12 12.84
C LEU A 70 14.79 3.29 12.48
N ASN A 71 15.64 3.35 13.51
CA ASN A 71 17.09 3.32 13.33
C ASN A 71 17.59 1.88 13.09
N ASP A 72 18.89 1.73 12.84
CA ASP A 72 19.52 0.43 12.55
C ASP A 72 19.43 -0.58 13.70
N GLN A 73 19.12 -0.11 14.93
CA GLN A 73 18.86 -0.96 16.09
C GLN A 73 17.36 -1.33 16.23
N GLY A 74 16.53 -0.90 15.31
CA GLY A 74 15.07 -1.12 15.32
C GLY A 74 14.32 -0.24 16.31
N LYS A 75 14.94 0.82 16.84
CA LYS A 75 14.31 1.76 17.77
C LYS A 75 13.68 2.92 17.01
N ALA A 76 12.48 3.32 17.43
CA ALA A 76 11.80 4.48 16.87
C ALA A 76 12.45 5.79 17.37
N GLU A 77 12.87 6.64 16.44
CA GLU A 77 13.43 7.96 16.67
C GLU A 77 12.59 9.01 15.96
N VAL A 78 12.46 10.19 16.56
CA VAL A 78 11.73 11.30 15.93
C VAL A 78 12.49 11.78 14.71
N PHE A 79 11.85 11.71 13.54
CA PHE A 79 12.35 12.27 12.29
C PHE A 79 11.80 13.68 12.04
N VAL A 80 10.50 13.90 12.33
CA VAL A 80 9.86 15.22 12.30
C VAL A 80 9.10 15.42 13.60
N ASP A 81 9.44 16.47 14.35
CA ASP A 81 8.82 16.75 15.66
C ASP A 81 7.49 17.49 15.53
N GLN A 82 7.27 18.23 14.45
CA GLN A 82 6.04 18.96 14.19
C GLN A 82 5.52 18.67 12.79
N SER A 83 4.89 17.52 12.61
CA SER A 83 4.30 17.11 11.33
C SER A 83 2.89 17.66 11.09
N PHE A 84 2.32 18.37 12.08
CA PHE A 84 0.98 18.97 12.01
C PHE A 84 -0.12 17.96 11.62
N GLY A 85 -0.11 16.79 12.26
CA GLY A 85 -1.08 15.74 12.01
C GLY A 85 -0.91 15.11 10.63
N ALA A 86 0.34 14.92 10.19
CA ALA A 86 0.60 14.12 8.99
C ALA A 86 0.05 12.70 9.18
N ASN A 87 -0.63 12.19 8.15
CA ASN A 87 -1.22 10.86 8.11
C ASN A 87 -0.44 9.98 7.12
N GLY A 88 -0.96 9.73 5.91
CA GLY A 88 -0.28 8.92 4.92
C GLY A 88 1.07 9.47 4.49
N LEU A 89 2.05 8.59 4.32
CA LEU A 89 3.40 8.90 3.86
C LEU A 89 3.79 7.99 2.69
N MET A 90 4.60 8.52 1.78
CA MET A 90 5.30 7.73 0.76
C MET A 90 6.57 8.45 0.29
N PHE A 91 7.66 7.71 0.09
CA PHE A 91 8.82 8.26 -0.62
C PHE A 91 8.51 8.43 -2.10
N GLY A 92 8.99 9.51 -2.70
CA GLY A 92 8.90 9.76 -4.13
C GLY A 92 10.17 9.38 -4.89
N PRO A 93 10.14 9.46 -6.23
CA PRO A 93 11.29 9.13 -7.08
C PRO A 93 12.49 10.05 -6.86
N ASP A 94 12.28 11.23 -6.29
CA ASP A 94 13.28 12.22 -5.93
C ASP A 94 13.92 11.98 -4.54
N GLY A 95 13.52 10.89 -3.87
CA GLY A 95 14.02 10.49 -2.56
C GLY A 95 13.46 11.29 -1.38
N ARG A 96 12.54 12.23 -1.61
CA ARG A 96 11.84 12.97 -0.54
C ARG A 96 10.67 12.16 0.01
N LEU A 97 10.35 12.37 1.29
CA LEU A 97 9.19 11.78 1.94
C LEU A 97 7.98 12.69 1.75
N TYR A 98 7.00 12.24 0.96
CA TYR A 98 5.73 12.95 0.77
C TYR A 98 4.75 12.60 1.89
N GLY A 99 3.96 13.57 2.34
CA GLY A 99 3.04 13.37 3.45
C GLY A 99 1.75 14.19 3.34
N CYS A 100 0.66 13.58 3.81
CA CYS A 100 -0.64 14.19 3.97
C CYS A 100 -0.68 15.01 5.27
N GLN A 101 -0.30 16.28 5.25
CA GLN A 101 -0.25 17.17 6.41
C GLN A 101 -1.61 17.81 6.68
N ASN A 102 -2.51 17.02 7.28
CA ASN A 102 -3.92 17.35 7.37
C ASN A 102 -4.20 18.58 8.25
N GLY A 103 -3.47 18.77 9.34
CA GLY A 103 -3.65 19.92 10.23
C GLY A 103 -3.35 21.28 9.59
N LYS A 104 -2.51 21.31 8.55
CA LYS A 104 -2.25 22.49 7.71
C LYS A 104 -2.93 22.43 6.35
N LYS A 105 -3.76 21.43 6.09
CA LYS A 105 -4.52 21.25 4.84
C LYS A 105 -3.64 21.27 3.59
N ARG A 106 -2.57 20.46 3.59
CA ARG A 106 -1.61 20.45 2.48
C ARG A 106 -0.96 19.09 2.28
N ILE A 107 -0.47 18.87 1.06
CA ILE A 107 0.52 17.84 0.78
C ILE A 107 1.89 18.49 0.83
N VAL A 108 2.83 17.83 1.49
CA VAL A 108 4.21 18.30 1.65
C VAL A 108 5.21 17.25 1.18
N ALA A 109 6.44 17.68 0.91
CA ALA A 109 7.60 16.80 0.78
C ALA A 109 8.64 17.19 1.83
N TYR A 110 9.06 16.22 2.64
CA TYR A 110 10.14 16.36 3.61
C TYR A 110 11.47 15.97 2.98
N ASP A 111 12.50 16.77 3.20
CA ASP A 111 13.86 16.43 2.83
C ASP A 111 14.50 15.46 3.85
N SER A 112 15.76 15.09 3.65
CA SER A 112 16.49 14.15 4.52
C SER A 112 16.70 14.67 5.95
N ALA A 113 16.53 15.98 6.18
CA ALA A 113 16.60 16.61 7.49
C ALA A 113 15.22 16.77 8.15
N GLY A 114 14.14 16.34 7.48
CA GLY A 114 12.77 16.45 7.95
C GLY A 114 12.13 17.84 7.75
N LYS A 115 12.77 18.72 6.97
CA LYS A 115 12.20 20.02 6.63
C LYS A 115 11.16 19.86 5.53
N ASP A 116 9.95 20.39 5.77
CA ASP A 116 8.84 20.30 4.83
C ASP A 116 8.85 21.44 3.78
N THR A 117 8.41 21.07 2.58
CA THR A 117 8.12 22.00 1.46
C THR A 117 6.72 21.72 0.97
N PRO A 118 5.82 22.71 0.91
CA PRO A 118 4.47 22.53 0.37
C PRO A 118 4.50 22.12 -1.11
N ILE A 119 3.66 21.14 -1.47
CA ILE A 119 3.44 20.67 -2.83
C ILE A 119 2.04 21.04 -3.33
N ALA A 120 1.03 20.91 -2.47
CA ALA A 120 -0.33 21.36 -2.72
C ALA A 120 -0.92 21.91 -1.42
N GLU A 121 -1.59 23.04 -1.49
CA GLU A 121 -2.22 23.72 -0.34
C GLU A 121 -3.74 23.75 -0.51
N ASP A 122 -4.47 24.10 0.56
CA ASP A 122 -5.92 24.13 0.63
C ASP A 122 -6.58 22.81 0.23
N VAL A 123 -6.02 21.70 0.73
CA VAL A 123 -6.53 20.35 0.52
C VAL A 123 -6.65 19.60 1.85
N LYS A 124 -7.71 18.82 2.01
CA LYS A 124 -7.78 17.81 3.06
C LYS A 124 -7.26 16.51 2.49
N SER A 125 -6.51 15.76 3.27
CA SER A 125 -5.86 14.56 2.76
C SER A 125 -5.77 13.50 3.85
N ASN A 126 -5.81 12.22 3.45
CA ASN A 126 -5.66 11.09 4.35
C ASN A 126 -4.45 10.23 3.95
N ASP A 127 -4.49 9.60 2.78
CA ASP A 127 -3.40 8.76 2.28
C ASP A 127 -3.00 9.19 0.86
N LEU A 128 -1.79 8.82 0.43
CA LEU A 128 -1.26 9.23 -0.86
C LEU A 128 -0.42 8.13 -1.53
N VAL A 129 -0.34 8.22 -2.85
CA VAL A 129 0.61 7.45 -3.67
C VAL A 129 1.30 8.39 -4.66
N VAL A 130 2.61 8.23 -4.81
CA VAL A 130 3.43 8.96 -5.79
C VAL A 130 3.76 8.02 -6.94
N ASN A 131 3.62 8.46 -8.18
CA ASN A 131 3.97 7.66 -9.36
C ASN A 131 5.44 7.87 -9.79
N ARG A 132 5.92 7.08 -10.78
CA ARG A 132 7.30 7.17 -11.28
C ARG A 132 7.67 8.54 -11.86
N GLN A 133 6.70 9.30 -12.32
CA GLN A 133 6.89 10.64 -12.87
C GLN A 133 6.86 11.74 -11.79
N GLY A 134 6.62 11.37 -10.52
CA GLY A 134 6.49 12.32 -9.41
C GLY A 134 5.11 12.95 -9.28
N ALA A 135 4.11 12.49 -10.04
CA ALA A 135 2.73 12.88 -9.81
C ALA A 135 2.14 12.18 -8.58
N ILE A 136 1.20 12.82 -7.91
CA ILE A 136 0.62 12.36 -6.66
C ILE A 136 -0.87 12.17 -6.83
N TYR A 137 -1.39 11.02 -6.35
CA TYR A 137 -2.80 10.86 -6.06
C TYR A 137 -2.96 10.82 -4.54
N PHE A 138 -3.99 11.47 -4.03
CA PHE A 138 -4.32 11.40 -2.60
C PHE A 138 -5.83 11.38 -2.37
N THR A 139 -6.21 10.78 -1.26
CA THR A 139 -7.60 10.68 -0.83
C THR A 139 -7.98 11.83 0.07
N ASP A 140 -9.20 12.35 -0.13
CA ASP A 140 -9.85 13.36 0.69
C ASP A 140 -11.19 12.80 1.17
N PRO A 141 -11.21 12.09 2.31
CA PRO A 141 -12.41 11.42 2.79
C PRO A 141 -13.52 12.37 3.21
N GLU A 142 -13.18 13.55 3.74
CA GLU A 142 -14.19 14.52 4.19
C GLU A 142 -14.99 15.12 3.03
N ASN A 143 -14.36 15.32 1.88
CA ASN A 143 -15.00 15.83 0.67
C ASN A 143 -15.37 14.72 -0.32
N GLN A 144 -15.13 13.44 0.03
CA GLN A 144 -15.43 12.26 -0.79
C GLN A 144 -14.76 12.32 -2.17
N GLN A 145 -13.47 12.67 -2.20
CA GLN A 145 -12.73 12.97 -3.40
C GLN A 145 -11.41 12.21 -3.50
N ILE A 146 -10.95 12.05 -4.76
CA ILE A 146 -9.57 11.72 -5.07
C ILE A 146 -9.00 12.91 -5.84
N TRP A 147 -7.83 13.36 -5.42
CA TRP A 147 -7.08 14.43 -6.04
C TRP A 147 -5.90 13.89 -6.84
N TYR A 148 -5.52 14.63 -7.85
CA TYR A 148 -4.29 14.46 -8.61
C TYR A 148 -3.49 15.75 -8.55
N VAL A 149 -2.17 15.61 -8.33
CA VAL A 149 -1.20 16.71 -8.44
C VAL A 149 -0.18 16.32 -9.49
N SER A 150 -0.05 17.12 -10.53
CA SER A 150 0.93 16.90 -11.59
C SER A 150 2.37 17.08 -11.07
N PRO A 151 3.40 16.56 -11.77
CA PRO A 151 4.80 16.84 -11.41
C PRO A 151 5.17 18.33 -11.41
N LYS A 152 4.34 19.18 -12.04
CA LYS A 152 4.50 20.64 -12.05
C LYS A 152 3.76 21.33 -10.91
N GLY A 153 3.07 20.59 -10.04
CA GLY A 153 2.31 21.12 -8.90
C GLY A 153 0.87 21.55 -9.22
N GLU A 154 0.38 21.29 -10.44
CA GLU A 154 -1.02 21.57 -10.79
C GLU A 154 -1.94 20.54 -10.15
N LYS A 155 -2.89 20.99 -9.34
CA LYS A 155 -3.82 20.11 -8.62
C LYS A 155 -5.22 20.14 -9.23
N ARG A 156 -5.88 18.97 -9.26
CA ARG A 156 -7.30 18.83 -9.63
C ARG A 156 -7.95 17.64 -8.97
N VAL A 157 -9.27 17.71 -8.78
CA VAL A 157 -10.06 16.53 -8.39
C VAL A 157 -10.25 15.65 -9.61
N VAL A 158 -9.97 14.35 -9.46
CA VAL A 158 -10.10 13.36 -10.53
C VAL A 158 -11.21 12.35 -10.32
N GLU A 159 -11.76 12.28 -9.08
CA GLU A 159 -12.91 11.43 -8.74
C GLU A 159 -13.69 12.03 -7.58
N ARG A 160 -15.01 11.72 -7.53
CA ARG A 160 -15.95 12.15 -6.49
C ARG A 160 -16.93 11.03 -6.13
N GLY A 161 -17.55 11.13 -4.93
CA GLY A 161 -18.67 10.27 -4.55
C GLY A 161 -18.28 8.91 -3.97
N LEU A 162 -17.06 8.80 -3.41
CA LEU A 162 -16.68 7.70 -2.54
C LEU A 162 -17.22 7.94 -1.13
N GLY A 163 -17.69 6.89 -0.44
CA GLY A 163 -18.29 7.03 0.89
C GLY A 163 -17.31 7.59 1.91
N TYR A 164 -16.08 7.07 1.93
CA TYR A 164 -14.94 7.58 2.72
C TYR A 164 -13.64 7.05 2.12
N ALA A 165 -13.09 7.78 1.15
CA ALA A 165 -11.85 7.41 0.47
C ALA A 165 -10.69 7.43 1.46
N ASN A 166 -10.03 6.27 1.66
CA ASN A 166 -8.93 6.12 2.61
C ASN A 166 -7.66 5.63 1.90
N GLY A 167 -7.19 4.41 2.15
CA GLY A 167 -5.99 3.88 1.54
C GLY A 167 -5.98 3.95 0.01
N ILE A 168 -4.82 4.19 -0.58
CA ILE A 168 -4.66 4.37 -2.02
C ILE A 168 -3.37 3.71 -2.49
N ALA A 169 -3.40 3.00 -3.61
CA ALA A 169 -2.23 2.34 -4.17
C ALA A 169 -2.30 2.25 -5.71
N LEU A 170 -1.14 2.24 -6.36
CA LEU A 170 -0.99 1.98 -7.79
C LEU A 170 -0.59 0.51 -8.01
N SER A 171 -1.09 -0.08 -9.10
CA SER A 171 -0.60 -1.38 -9.59
C SER A 171 0.91 -1.33 -9.93
N PRO A 172 1.61 -2.47 -10.05
CA PRO A 172 3.04 -2.49 -10.36
C PRO A 172 3.40 -1.78 -11.67
N ASP A 173 2.54 -1.83 -12.67
CA ASP A 173 2.68 -1.11 -13.95
C ASP A 173 2.22 0.34 -13.88
N GLN A 174 1.58 0.74 -12.76
CA GLN A 174 0.99 2.06 -12.49
C GLN A 174 -0.18 2.44 -13.43
N GLY A 175 -0.72 1.46 -14.15
CA GLY A 175 -1.88 1.64 -15.03
C GLY A 175 -3.23 1.59 -14.31
N THR A 176 -3.25 1.08 -13.07
CA THR A 176 -4.47 0.98 -12.25
C THR A 176 -4.27 1.65 -10.90
N LEU A 177 -5.19 2.52 -10.52
CA LEU A 177 -5.29 3.07 -9.18
C LEU A 177 -6.35 2.31 -8.40
N VAL A 178 -6.02 1.86 -7.19
CA VAL A 178 -6.97 1.22 -6.27
C VAL A 178 -7.16 2.12 -5.05
N VAL A 179 -8.42 2.28 -4.62
CA VAL A 179 -8.78 3.12 -3.48
C VAL A 179 -9.71 2.35 -2.54
N ALA A 180 -9.39 2.38 -1.25
CA ALA A 180 -10.22 1.85 -0.20
C ALA A 180 -11.39 2.79 0.10
N ASP A 181 -12.61 2.26 0.15
CA ASP A 181 -13.79 2.98 0.66
C ASP A 181 -14.11 2.43 2.05
N MET A 182 -13.69 3.14 3.09
CA MET A 182 -13.78 2.68 4.48
C MET A 182 -15.23 2.49 4.94
N LYS A 183 -16.16 3.29 4.44
CA LYS A 183 -17.60 3.21 4.75
C LYS A 183 -18.38 2.31 3.78
N GLY A 184 -17.68 1.71 2.81
CA GLY A 184 -18.25 0.78 1.84
C GLY A 184 -17.77 -0.65 2.04
N PHE A 185 -18.22 -1.53 1.16
CA PHE A 185 -17.75 -2.92 1.09
C PHE A 185 -16.70 -3.14 0.01
N ASN A 186 -16.54 -2.18 -0.90
CA ASN A 186 -15.71 -2.35 -2.08
C ASN A 186 -14.42 -1.53 -1.99
N LEU A 187 -13.38 -2.09 -2.57
CA LEU A 187 -12.26 -1.31 -3.08
C LEU A 187 -12.61 -0.92 -4.52
N TRP A 188 -12.30 0.30 -4.88
CA TRP A 188 -12.57 0.83 -6.21
C TRP A 188 -11.30 0.84 -7.05
N ALA A 189 -11.38 0.34 -8.27
CA ALA A 189 -10.29 0.42 -9.24
C ALA A 189 -10.63 1.40 -10.36
N TYR A 190 -9.59 2.07 -10.83
CA TYR A 190 -9.65 3.04 -11.92
C TYR A 190 -8.50 2.80 -12.88
N ARG A 191 -8.74 2.93 -14.18
CA ARG A 191 -7.64 3.07 -15.14
C ARG A 191 -7.05 4.46 -15.03
N VAL A 192 -5.72 4.53 -14.93
CA VAL A 192 -4.96 5.78 -14.95
C VAL A 192 -4.75 6.21 -16.39
N GLU A 193 -5.18 7.42 -16.74
CA GLU A 193 -4.99 7.99 -18.06
C GLU A 193 -3.63 8.74 -18.16
N PRO A 194 -3.09 8.94 -19.37
CA PRO A 194 -1.80 9.62 -19.55
C PRO A 194 -1.73 11.04 -18.96
N ASP A 195 -2.86 11.73 -18.88
CA ASP A 195 -2.97 13.06 -18.28
C ASP A 195 -3.17 13.03 -16.75
N GLY A 196 -3.14 11.84 -16.14
CA GLY A 196 -3.39 11.62 -14.73
C GLY A 196 -4.89 11.57 -14.35
N GLY A 197 -5.79 11.63 -15.32
CA GLY A 197 -7.23 11.41 -15.11
C GLY A 197 -7.53 9.96 -14.75
N LEU A 198 -8.72 9.71 -14.17
CA LEU A 198 -9.20 8.39 -13.82
C LEU A 198 -10.42 8.05 -14.65
N LYS A 199 -10.45 6.83 -15.20
CA LYS A 199 -11.60 6.30 -15.97
C LYS A 199 -11.94 4.87 -15.55
N PHE A 200 -13.09 4.39 -16.02
CA PHE A 200 -13.56 3.01 -15.82
C PHE A 200 -13.61 2.59 -14.35
N LYS A 201 -14.17 3.48 -13.51
CA LYS A 201 -14.47 3.13 -12.12
C LYS A 201 -15.26 1.83 -12.04
N GLN A 202 -14.77 0.90 -11.25
CA GLN A 202 -15.48 -0.36 -10.99
C GLN A 202 -15.20 -0.85 -9.57
N PRO A 203 -16.17 -1.58 -8.95
CA PRO A 203 -15.87 -2.32 -7.74
C PRO A 203 -14.91 -3.45 -8.11
N TYR A 204 -13.73 -3.42 -7.53
CA TYR A 204 -12.67 -4.36 -7.88
C TYR A 204 -12.58 -5.51 -6.89
N TYR A 205 -12.73 -5.20 -5.60
CA TYR A 205 -12.72 -6.17 -4.52
C TYR A 205 -13.88 -5.91 -3.57
N THR A 206 -14.50 -7.00 -3.10
CA THR A 206 -15.49 -6.92 -2.04
C THR A 206 -14.88 -7.38 -0.73
N MET A 207 -14.82 -6.48 0.25
CA MET A 207 -14.28 -6.75 1.57
C MET A 207 -15.13 -7.72 2.35
N ARG A 208 -14.50 -8.62 3.10
CA ARG A 208 -15.18 -9.41 4.12
C ARG A 208 -15.35 -8.58 5.38
N CYS A 209 -16.50 -8.68 6.01
CA CYS A 209 -16.87 -7.93 7.21
C CYS A 209 -17.23 -8.84 8.36
N PRO A 210 -17.05 -8.40 9.62
CA PRO A 210 -17.66 -9.07 10.76
C PRO A 210 -19.19 -9.08 10.64
N SER A 211 -19.83 -10.11 11.20
CA SER A 211 -21.29 -10.15 11.27
C SER A 211 -21.86 -8.90 11.95
N GLY A 212 -22.90 -8.32 11.37
CA GLY A 212 -23.56 -7.11 11.89
C GLY A 212 -22.86 -5.79 11.57
N LYS A 213 -21.72 -5.78 10.90
CA LYS A 213 -21.12 -4.55 10.36
C LYS A 213 -21.72 -4.21 9.00
N ILE A 214 -21.82 -2.91 8.71
CA ILE A 214 -22.37 -2.36 7.48
C ILE A 214 -21.30 -1.86 6.51
N ASP A 215 -20.03 -2.07 6.86
CA ASP A 215 -18.86 -1.69 6.05
C ASP A 215 -17.69 -2.65 6.29
N GLY A 216 -16.70 -2.62 5.40
CA GLY A 216 -15.48 -3.42 5.48
C GLY A 216 -14.44 -2.85 6.43
N GLY A 217 -14.54 -1.57 6.79
CA GLY A 217 -13.52 -0.84 7.53
C GLY A 217 -12.16 -0.86 6.80
N ALA A 218 -12.18 -0.77 5.46
CA ALA A 218 -10.97 -0.77 4.65
C ALA A 218 -10.23 0.53 4.87
N ASP A 219 -9.06 0.45 5.51
CA ASP A 219 -8.19 1.58 5.83
C ASP A 219 -6.98 1.59 4.89
N GLY A 220 -5.76 1.51 5.39
CA GLY A 220 -4.57 1.51 4.56
C GLY A 220 -4.47 0.29 3.63
N ILE A 221 -3.93 0.50 2.46
CA ILE A 221 -3.72 -0.55 1.45
C ILE A 221 -2.30 -0.52 0.89
N LYS A 222 -1.79 -1.70 0.52
CA LYS A 222 -0.49 -1.83 -0.16
C LYS A 222 -0.54 -2.94 -1.20
N ILE A 223 0.18 -2.76 -2.31
CA ILE A 223 0.36 -3.78 -3.34
C ILE A 223 1.79 -4.31 -3.25
N ASP A 224 1.97 -5.62 -3.38
CA ASP A 224 3.28 -6.25 -3.43
C ASP A 224 3.82 -6.42 -4.87
N ALA A 225 5.04 -6.90 -4.99
CA ALA A 225 5.69 -7.09 -6.29
C ALA A 225 4.99 -8.11 -7.21
N ALA A 226 4.18 -9.02 -6.64
CA ALA A 226 3.36 -9.98 -7.40
C ALA A 226 1.97 -9.42 -7.74
N GLY A 227 1.68 -8.15 -7.40
CA GLY A 227 0.40 -7.49 -7.63
C GLY A 227 -0.70 -7.86 -6.63
N ARG A 228 -0.38 -8.58 -5.55
CA ARG A 228 -1.34 -8.88 -4.49
C ARG A 228 -1.63 -7.64 -3.67
N LEU A 229 -2.89 -7.44 -3.31
CA LEU A 229 -3.34 -6.32 -2.51
C LEU A 229 -3.51 -6.74 -1.04
N TYR A 230 -2.97 -5.95 -0.16
CA TYR A 230 -3.07 -6.09 1.30
C TYR A 230 -3.91 -4.93 1.83
N VAL A 231 -4.99 -5.25 2.55
CA VAL A 231 -5.98 -4.27 3.00
C VAL A 231 -6.19 -4.44 4.49
N THR A 232 -5.91 -3.39 5.25
CA THR A 232 -6.27 -3.36 6.67
C THR A 232 -7.77 -3.19 6.82
N SER A 233 -8.36 -3.88 7.81
CA SER A 233 -9.81 -3.94 7.96
C SER A 233 -10.25 -4.25 9.39
N HIS A 234 -11.54 -4.22 9.65
CA HIS A 234 -12.12 -4.67 10.92
C HIS A 234 -11.67 -6.07 11.33
N LEU A 235 -11.59 -6.99 10.37
CA LEU A 235 -11.22 -8.40 10.63
C LEU A 235 -9.71 -8.59 10.86
N GLY A 236 -8.89 -7.78 10.21
CA GLY A 236 -7.44 -7.93 10.14
C GLY A 236 -6.93 -7.51 8.78
N LEU A 237 -5.80 -8.05 8.35
CA LEU A 237 -5.21 -7.76 7.05
C LEU A 237 -5.73 -8.77 6.03
N GLN A 238 -6.63 -8.32 5.15
CA GLN A 238 -7.16 -9.12 4.05
C GLN A 238 -6.19 -9.10 2.87
N VAL A 239 -5.94 -10.26 2.30
CA VAL A 239 -5.05 -10.41 1.14
C VAL A 239 -5.87 -10.85 -0.06
N LEU A 240 -5.66 -10.17 -1.18
CA LEU A 240 -6.37 -10.37 -2.43
C LEU A 240 -5.36 -10.57 -3.56
N ASP A 241 -5.66 -11.46 -4.49
CA ASP A 241 -4.82 -11.65 -5.68
C ASP A 241 -5.03 -10.53 -6.72
N PRO A 242 -4.18 -10.44 -7.76
CA PRO A 242 -4.33 -9.42 -8.80
C PRO A 242 -5.64 -9.48 -9.58
N THR A 243 -6.40 -10.57 -9.48
CA THR A 243 -7.70 -10.73 -10.14
C THR A 243 -8.89 -10.40 -9.24
N GLY A 244 -8.65 -10.01 -7.99
CA GLY A 244 -9.69 -9.67 -7.04
C GLY A 244 -10.20 -10.83 -6.19
N ARG A 245 -9.52 -11.96 -6.21
CA ARG A 245 -9.90 -13.11 -5.38
C ARG A 245 -9.31 -12.99 -3.98
N TYR A 246 -10.08 -13.40 -3.02
CA TYR A 246 -9.65 -13.44 -1.63
C TYR A 246 -8.67 -14.61 -1.40
N CYS A 247 -7.44 -14.30 -1.03
CA CYS A 247 -6.39 -15.26 -0.69
C CYS A 247 -6.47 -15.71 0.77
N GLY A 248 -6.83 -14.80 1.68
CA GLY A 248 -6.92 -15.10 3.10
C GLY A 248 -6.91 -13.88 4.01
N LEU A 249 -6.95 -14.16 5.31
CA LEU A 249 -6.89 -13.19 6.39
C LEU A 249 -5.65 -13.42 7.24
N ILE A 250 -4.84 -12.39 7.43
CA ILE A 250 -3.80 -12.38 8.45
C ILE A 250 -4.39 -11.68 9.69
N ASN A 251 -4.42 -12.39 10.81
CA ASN A 251 -4.98 -11.87 12.05
C ASN A 251 -4.24 -10.62 12.52
N LYS A 252 -4.96 -9.73 13.18
CA LYS A 252 -4.37 -8.54 13.80
C LYS A 252 -3.38 -8.94 14.91
N PRO A 253 -2.29 -8.16 15.09
CA PRO A 253 -1.34 -8.42 16.19
C PRO A 253 -1.92 -8.15 17.57
N GLN A 254 -2.94 -7.29 17.67
CA GLN A 254 -3.69 -7.00 18.89
C GLN A 254 -5.15 -6.67 18.57
N ASN A 255 -6.02 -6.77 19.56
CA ASN A 255 -7.45 -6.43 19.41
C ASN A 255 -7.64 -4.89 19.42
N ALA A 256 -7.17 -4.22 18.37
CA ALA A 256 -7.25 -2.78 18.19
C ALA A 256 -7.44 -2.44 16.71
N TRP A 257 -7.57 -1.17 16.38
CA TRP A 257 -7.69 -0.71 15.00
C TRP A 257 -6.37 -0.97 14.25
N LEU A 258 -6.45 -1.72 13.16
CA LEU A 258 -5.33 -1.96 12.24
C LEU A 258 -5.42 -0.90 11.14
N ALA A 259 -4.52 0.09 11.20
CA ALA A 259 -4.64 1.27 10.37
C ALA A 259 -3.98 1.10 9.00
N ASN A 260 -2.73 0.67 8.93
CA ASN A 260 -2.02 0.65 7.65
C ASN A 260 -0.96 -0.46 7.61
N VAL A 261 -0.39 -0.71 6.41
CA VAL A 261 0.60 -1.76 6.16
C VAL A 261 1.67 -1.28 5.19
N VAL A 262 2.92 -1.76 5.34
CA VAL A 262 4.01 -1.55 4.38
C VAL A 262 4.96 -2.75 4.41
N PHE A 263 5.70 -2.96 3.33
CA PHE A 263 6.83 -3.88 3.29
C PHE A 263 8.12 -3.09 3.41
N ALA A 264 8.99 -3.47 4.34
CA ALA A 264 10.26 -2.80 4.59
C ALA A 264 11.41 -3.82 4.81
N GLY A 265 12.57 -3.31 5.19
CA GLY A 265 13.82 -4.05 5.20
C GLY A 265 14.51 -4.05 3.82
N PRO A 266 15.80 -4.38 3.76
CA PRO A 266 16.59 -4.29 2.52
C PRO A 266 16.01 -5.14 1.37
N ALA A 267 15.40 -6.28 1.68
CA ALA A 267 14.76 -7.18 0.70
C ALA A 267 13.27 -6.92 0.52
N LEU A 268 12.67 -5.95 1.24
CA LEU A 268 11.23 -5.67 1.30
C LEU A 268 10.37 -6.91 1.59
N ASP A 269 10.87 -7.82 2.41
CA ASP A 269 10.23 -9.08 2.77
C ASP A 269 9.81 -9.14 4.24
N THR A 270 9.77 -8.00 4.88
CA THR A 270 9.26 -7.81 6.23
C THR A 270 8.06 -6.88 6.17
N MET A 271 6.90 -7.42 6.51
CA MET A 271 5.67 -6.67 6.60
C MET A 271 5.63 -5.92 7.92
N TYR A 272 5.31 -4.63 7.90
CA TYR A 272 5.05 -3.81 9.07
C TYR A 272 3.61 -3.33 9.05
N VAL A 273 2.98 -3.30 10.21
CA VAL A 273 1.63 -2.76 10.37
C VAL A 273 1.59 -1.75 11.50
N THR A 274 0.82 -0.68 11.27
CA THR A 274 0.44 0.28 12.30
C THR A 274 -0.89 -0.18 12.91
N CYS A 275 -0.91 -0.32 14.23
CA CYS A 275 -2.07 -0.84 14.94
C CYS A 275 -2.34 0.02 16.18
N THR A 276 -3.16 1.04 16.03
CA THR A 276 -3.50 2.06 17.02
C THR A 276 -2.25 2.71 17.64
N ASN A 277 -1.76 2.23 18.77
CA ASN A 277 -0.65 2.83 19.53
C ASN A 277 0.67 2.05 19.43
N LYS A 278 0.74 1.11 18.50
CA LYS A 278 1.88 0.20 18.33
C LYS A 278 2.18 -0.05 16.86
N VAL A 279 3.45 -0.40 16.61
CA VAL A 279 3.94 -0.89 15.32
C VAL A 279 4.42 -2.32 15.50
N PHE A 280 4.00 -3.20 14.61
CA PHE A 280 4.40 -4.61 14.59
C PHE A 280 5.04 -4.96 13.26
N LYS A 281 5.88 -6.01 13.26
CA LYS A 281 6.47 -6.57 12.03
C LYS A 281 6.22 -8.09 11.97
N ARG A 282 6.31 -8.60 10.75
CA ARG A 282 6.28 -10.05 10.47
C ARG A 282 7.10 -10.35 9.24
N LYS A 283 7.98 -11.33 9.30
CA LYS A 283 8.71 -11.82 8.13
C LYS A 283 7.76 -12.63 7.24
N VAL A 284 7.87 -12.43 5.92
CA VAL A 284 7.01 -13.09 4.93
C VAL A 284 7.79 -13.53 3.70
N ASN A 285 7.24 -14.44 2.90
CA ASN A 285 7.78 -14.84 1.59
C ASN A 285 7.45 -13.82 0.49
N ALA A 286 6.39 -13.00 0.68
CA ALA A 286 6.04 -11.94 -0.23
C ALA A 286 7.10 -10.82 -0.21
N LYS A 287 7.23 -10.10 -1.32
CA LYS A 287 8.13 -8.94 -1.42
C LYS A 287 7.34 -7.69 -1.76
N GLY A 288 7.62 -6.61 -1.05
CA GLY A 288 7.07 -5.30 -1.33
C GLY A 288 7.47 -4.81 -2.73
N LEU A 289 6.65 -3.95 -3.27
CA LEU A 289 6.88 -3.31 -4.56
C LEU A 289 7.82 -2.11 -4.39
N ARG A 290 8.87 -2.06 -5.19
CA ARG A 290 9.66 -0.84 -5.41
C ARG A 290 9.03 -0.08 -6.57
N TYR A 291 8.33 1.01 -6.25
CA TYR A 291 7.74 1.87 -7.29
C TYR A 291 8.81 2.63 -8.08
N PHE A 292 9.95 2.85 -7.45
CA PHE A 292 11.08 3.60 -8.00
C PHE A 292 12.33 2.75 -7.77
N ASP A 293 12.73 1.96 -8.75
CA ASP A 293 14.10 1.51 -8.76
C ASP A 293 14.96 2.72 -9.15
N PRO A 294 16.06 3.00 -8.44
CA PRO A 294 17.06 3.88 -9.00
C PRO A 294 17.38 3.28 -10.36
N ALA A 295 17.19 4.07 -11.41
CA ALA A 295 17.51 3.65 -12.77
C ALA A 295 18.87 2.98 -12.73
N GLY A 296 18.89 1.68 -13.05
CA GLY A 296 20.11 0.91 -13.16
C GLY A 296 20.97 1.47 -14.30
#